data_d7bcbdbfa6a89c83b0e649bf4f44212d
#
_entry.id   d7bcbdbfa6a89c83b0e649bf4f44212d
#
_cell.length_a   1.000
_cell.length_b   1.000
_cell.length_c   1.000
_cell.angle_alpha   90.00
_cell.angle_beta   90.00
_cell.angle_gamma   90.00
#
_symmetry.space_group_name_H-M   'P 1'
#
loop_
_entity.id
_entity.type
_entity.pdbx_description
1 polymer ?
#
loop_
_entity_poly.entity_id
_entity_poly.type
_entity_poly.pdbx_seq_one_letter_code
_entity_poly.pdbx_strand_id
1 'polypeptide(L)'
;EKKYIGSYMAALGRLDAIVFTAGVGERATNIREMILQGLENFGIVLDEERNNCADTNKAECRISADNSKVKIFVIPTDEEIVGVQDIVALKAGTYEDYTKFRYIFQEKDYRNKLRDAAFIEEVKKRPFLLKAAVNLPEELKNTAAR
;
A
#
# COMPACT_ATOMS: atom_id res chain seq x y z
N GLU A 1 -15.10 -2.50 -10.52
CA GLU A 1 -13.64 -2.47 -10.46
C GLU A 1 -12.99 -3.45 -11.44
N LYS A 2 -13.37 -4.74 -11.46
CA LYS A 2 -12.80 -5.76 -12.36
C LYS A 2 -12.83 -5.35 -13.84
N LYS A 3 -13.95 -4.78 -14.30
CA LYS A 3 -14.10 -4.26 -15.67
C LYS A 3 -13.06 -3.18 -15.98
N TYR A 4 -12.80 -2.28 -15.03
CA TYR A 4 -11.81 -1.22 -15.20
C TYR A 4 -10.37 -1.78 -15.21
N ILE A 5 -10.06 -2.75 -14.35
CA ILE A 5 -8.76 -3.44 -14.39
C ILE A 5 -8.51 -4.00 -15.80
N GLY A 6 -9.47 -4.75 -16.37
CA GLY A 6 -9.35 -5.30 -17.72
C GLY A 6 -9.19 -4.22 -18.80
N SER A 7 -9.92 -3.12 -18.68
CA SER A 7 -9.82 -1.99 -19.60
C SER A 7 -8.42 -1.34 -19.56
N TYR A 8 -7.89 -1.09 -18.37
CA TYR A 8 -6.55 -0.53 -18.20
C TYR A 8 -5.44 -1.50 -18.61
N MET A 9 -5.60 -2.80 -18.38
CA MET A 9 -4.66 -3.81 -18.89
C MET A 9 -4.53 -3.73 -20.40
N ALA A 10 -5.65 -3.59 -21.12
CA ALA A 10 -5.64 -3.43 -22.57
C ALA A 10 -4.98 -2.12 -23.01
N ALA A 11 -5.24 -1.03 -22.31
CA ALA A 11 -4.66 0.29 -22.63
C ALA A 11 -3.16 0.37 -22.34
N LEU A 12 -2.69 -0.27 -21.27
CA LEU A 12 -1.27 -0.27 -20.88
C LEU A 12 -0.42 -1.27 -21.67
N GLY A 13 -1.06 -2.30 -22.25
CA GLY A 13 -0.35 -3.39 -22.95
C GLY A 13 0.43 -4.32 -22.01
N ARG A 14 0.87 -3.84 -20.84
CA ARG A 14 1.54 -4.60 -19.79
C ARG A 14 1.09 -4.14 -18.42
N LEU A 15 0.92 -5.07 -17.50
CA LEU A 15 0.61 -4.79 -16.11
C LEU A 15 1.66 -5.45 -15.20
N ASP A 16 2.35 -4.65 -14.39
CA ASP A 16 3.37 -5.12 -13.44
C ASP A 16 2.80 -5.24 -12.02
N ALA A 17 1.89 -4.33 -11.64
CA ALA A 17 1.30 -4.33 -10.31
C ALA A 17 -0.11 -3.75 -10.30
N ILE A 18 -0.90 -4.20 -9.31
CA ILE A 18 -2.17 -3.60 -8.88
C ILE A 18 -1.98 -3.08 -7.47
N VAL A 19 -2.45 -1.86 -7.20
CA VAL A 19 -2.40 -1.27 -5.87
C VAL A 19 -3.81 -0.97 -5.39
N PHE A 20 -4.17 -1.54 -4.24
CA PHE A 20 -5.35 -1.18 -3.48
C PHE A 20 -4.98 -0.10 -2.46
N THR A 21 -5.79 0.94 -2.39
CA THR A 21 -5.55 2.09 -1.51
C THR A 21 -6.89 2.71 -1.08
N ALA A 22 -6.84 3.69 -0.19
CA ALA A 22 -7.99 4.33 0.42
C ALA A 22 -8.88 3.36 1.22
N GLY A 23 -9.95 3.88 1.84
CA GLY A 23 -10.72 3.18 2.87
C GLY A 23 -11.14 1.75 2.53
N VAL A 24 -11.81 1.54 1.39
CA VAL A 24 -12.29 0.21 0.95
C VAL A 24 -11.13 -0.67 0.50
N GLY A 25 -10.19 -0.12 -0.29
CA GLY A 25 -9.03 -0.86 -0.78
C GLY A 25 -8.13 -1.35 0.34
N GLU A 26 -7.95 -0.55 1.38
CA GLU A 26 -7.08 -0.86 2.51
C GLU A 26 -7.72 -1.86 3.51
N ARG A 27 -9.03 -1.76 3.76
CA ARG A 27 -9.68 -2.44 4.90
C ARG A 27 -10.60 -3.60 4.52
N ALA A 28 -11.11 -3.62 3.28
CA ALA A 28 -12.11 -4.62 2.90
C ALA A 28 -11.47 -5.80 2.16
N THR A 29 -10.97 -6.78 2.93
CA THR A 29 -10.33 -8.01 2.39
C THR A 29 -11.23 -8.76 1.44
N ASN A 30 -12.52 -8.90 1.76
CA ASN A 30 -13.52 -9.55 0.93
C ASN A 30 -13.79 -8.82 -0.40
N ILE A 31 -13.74 -7.49 -0.39
CA ILE A 31 -13.92 -6.72 -1.63
C ILE A 31 -12.71 -6.90 -2.55
N ARG A 32 -11.48 -6.88 -2.02
CA ARG A 32 -10.27 -7.16 -2.80
C ARG A 32 -10.34 -8.56 -3.45
N GLU A 33 -10.75 -9.58 -2.69
CA GLU A 33 -10.96 -10.93 -3.18
C GLU A 33 -11.99 -10.97 -4.32
N MET A 34 -13.17 -10.38 -4.13
CA MET A 34 -14.22 -10.32 -5.16
C MET A 34 -13.76 -9.62 -6.44
N ILE A 35 -12.96 -8.57 -6.31
CA ILE A 35 -12.40 -7.83 -7.46
C ILE A 35 -11.43 -8.72 -8.23
N LEU A 36 -10.59 -9.48 -7.55
CA LEU A 36 -9.48 -10.25 -8.15
C LEU A 36 -9.89 -11.64 -8.63
N GLN A 37 -10.95 -12.22 -8.08
CA GLN A 37 -11.47 -13.53 -8.45
C GLN A 37 -11.71 -13.64 -9.96
N GLY A 38 -11.17 -14.68 -10.61
CA GLY A 38 -11.31 -14.94 -12.04
C GLY A 38 -10.33 -14.16 -12.93
N LEU A 39 -9.31 -13.54 -12.32
CA LEU A 39 -8.22 -12.86 -13.04
C LEU A 39 -6.93 -13.69 -13.11
N GLU A 40 -6.95 -14.94 -12.63
CA GLU A 40 -5.79 -15.82 -12.52
C GLU A 40 -5.17 -16.12 -13.90
N ASN A 41 -6.01 -16.27 -14.93
CA ASN A 41 -5.56 -16.50 -16.30
C ASN A 41 -4.79 -15.31 -16.91
N PHE A 42 -4.93 -14.12 -16.31
CA PHE A 42 -4.16 -12.93 -16.68
C PHE A 42 -2.86 -12.81 -15.87
N GLY A 43 -2.56 -13.82 -15.03
CA GLY A 43 -1.37 -13.81 -14.18
C GLY A 43 -1.53 -12.98 -12.90
N ILE A 44 -2.76 -12.66 -12.53
CA ILE A 44 -3.12 -11.93 -11.31
C ILE A 44 -3.63 -12.97 -10.31
N VAL A 45 -2.79 -13.41 -9.37
CA VAL A 45 -3.12 -14.47 -8.41
C VAL A 45 -3.04 -13.90 -7.00
N LEU A 46 -4.17 -13.92 -6.29
CA LEU A 46 -4.27 -13.52 -4.89
C LEU A 46 -3.74 -14.62 -3.98
N ASP A 47 -3.05 -14.24 -2.93
CA ASP A 47 -2.77 -15.07 -1.75
C ASP A 47 -3.82 -14.73 -0.68
N GLU A 48 -4.75 -15.64 -0.44
CA GLU A 48 -5.86 -15.43 0.48
C GLU A 48 -5.38 -15.22 1.92
N GLU A 49 -4.33 -15.95 2.36
CA GLU A 49 -3.79 -15.79 3.71
C GLU A 49 -3.17 -14.40 3.88
N ARG A 50 -2.33 -13.98 2.92
CA ARG A 50 -1.76 -12.63 2.92
C ARG A 50 -2.84 -11.56 2.84
N ASN A 51 -3.86 -11.76 2.03
CA ASN A 51 -4.97 -10.82 1.93
C ASN A 51 -5.69 -10.65 3.27
N ASN A 52 -5.96 -11.76 3.97
CA ASN A 52 -6.58 -11.72 5.29
C ASN A 52 -5.67 -11.10 6.36
N CYS A 53 -4.35 -11.25 6.21
CA CYS A 53 -3.37 -10.61 7.08
C CYS A 53 -3.12 -9.12 6.75
N ALA A 54 -3.52 -8.65 5.57
CA ALA A 54 -3.39 -7.25 5.15
C ALA A 54 -4.57 -6.40 5.68
N ASP A 55 -4.76 -6.41 7.01
CA ASP A 55 -5.80 -5.68 7.74
C ASP A 55 -5.17 -4.62 8.65
N THR A 56 -4.42 -3.70 8.04
CA THR A 56 -3.78 -2.59 8.73
C THR A 56 -3.65 -1.39 7.78
N ASN A 57 -3.76 -0.18 8.34
CA ASN A 57 -3.46 1.06 7.62
C ASN A 57 -2.09 1.65 8.03
N LYS A 58 -1.21 0.82 8.61
CA LYS A 58 0.08 1.27 9.15
C LYS A 58 1.27 0.65 8.45
N ALA A 59 1.04 -0.30 7.55
CA ALA A 59 2.09 -0.92 6.76
C ALA A 59 1.64 -1.17 5.32
N GLU A 60 2.59 -1.14 4.42
CA GLU A 60 2.41 -1.62 3.06
C GLU A 60 2.38 -3.15 3.08
N CYS A 61 1.42 -3.75 2.37
CA CYS A 61 1.25 -5.19 2.32
C CYS A 61 1.32 -5.69 0.88
N ARG A 62 1.96 -6.85 0.70
CA ARG A 62 1.90 -7.60 -0.56
C ARG A 62 0.94 -8.77 -0.38
N ILE A 63 -0.11 -8.82 -1.20
CA ILE A 63 -1.15 -9.84 -1.14
C ILE A 63 -1.19 -10.75 -2.38
N SER A 64 -0.26 -10.58 -3.30
CA SER A 64 -0.10 -11.50 -4.44
C SER A 64 0.56 -12.80 -4.00
N ALA A 65 0.11 -13.91 -4.55
CA ALA A 65 0.78 -15.21 -4.45
C ALA A 65 2.20 -15.14 -5.07
N ASP A 66 3.08 -16.06 -4.68
CA ASP A 66 4.47 -16.04 -5.16
C ASP A 66 4.59 -16.37 -6.65
N ASN A 67 3.67 -17.18 -7.18
CA ASN A 67 3.55 -17.51 -8.61
C ASN A 67 2.79 -16.45 -9.42
N SER A 68 2.29 -15.38 -8.80
CA SER A 68 1.62 -14.29 -9.51
C SER A 68 2.62 -13.51 -10.36
N LYS A 69 2.30 -13.33 -11.65
CA LYS A 69 3.08 -12.50 -12.58
C LYS A 69 2.92 -11.01 -12.26
N VAL A 70 1.70 -10.63 -11.90
CA VAL A 70 1.35 -9.26 -11.49
C VAL A 70 1.42 -9.18 -9.98
N LYS A 71 2.17 -8.22 -9.44
CA LYS A 71 2.21 -7.99 -8.00
C LYS A 71 0.94 -7.28 -7.53
N ILE A 72 0.47 -7.63 -6.34
CA ILE A 72 -0.73 -7.01 -5.76
C ILE A 72 -0.35 -6.45 -4.40
N PHE A 73 -0.56 -5.15 -4.22
CA PHE A 73 -0.22 -4.44 -3.00
C PHE A 73 -1.45 -3.78 -2.39
N VAL A 74 -1.42 -3.63 -1.07
CA VAL A 74 -2.27 -2.74 -0.30
C VAL A 74 -1.36 -1.68 0.28
N ILE A 75 -1.57 -0.42 -0.09
CA ILE A 75 -0.71 0.69 0.32
C ILE A 75 -1.57 1.72 1.04
N PRO A 76 -1.32 2.00 2.33
CA PRO A 76 -2.04 3.02 3.07
C PRO A 76 -1.77 4.40 2.51
N THR A 77 -2.83 5.18 2.35
CA THR A 77 -2.75 6.61 2.01
C THR A 77 -2.60 7.47 3.26
N ASP A 78 -2.02 8.65 3.07
CA ASP A 78 -1.90 9.69 4.08
C ASP A 78 -2.17 11.05 3.40
N GLU A 79 -3.44 11.30 3.09
CA GLU A 79 -3.85 12.50 2.36
C GLU A 79 -3.73 13.75 3.23
N GLU A 80 -3.80 13.60 4.54
CA GLU A 80 -3.73 14.70 5.50
C GLU A 80 -2.35 15.38 5.48
N ILE A 81 -1.27 14.63 5.26
CA ILE A 81 0.09 15.20 5.22
C ILE A 81 0.27 16.18 4.07
N VAL A 82 -0.44 15.99 2.95
CA VAL A 82 -0.42 16.92 1.81
C VAL A 82 -0.97 18.27 2.24
N GLY A 83 -2.19 18.28 2.80
CA GLY A 83 -2.83 19.50 3.26
C GLY A 83 -2.04 20.22 4.36
N VAL A 84 -1.44 19.46 5.29
CA VAL A 84 -0.59 20.04 6.34
C VAL A 84 0.64 20.71 5.74
N GLN A 85 1.32 20.09 4.80
CA GLN A 85 2.50 20.68 4.16
C GLN A 85 2.15 21.89 3.31
N ASP A 86 1.03 21.89 2.59
CA ASP A 86 0.54 23.04 1.85
C ASP A 86 0.29 24.24 2.78
N ILE A 87 -0.41 24.03 3.90
CA ILE A 87 -0.69 25.08 4.87
C ILE A 87 0.60 25.66 5.46
N VAL A 88 1.53 24.78 5.84
CA VAL A 88 2.83 25.21 6.40
C VAL A 88 3.62 26.03 5.38
N ALA A 89 3.69 25.56 4.13
CA ALA A 89 4.41 26.23 3.06
C ALA A 89 3.78 27.57 2.68
N LEU A 90 2.45 27.64 2.61
CA LEU A 90 1.72 28.90 2.38
C LEU A 90 2.00 29.92 3.48
N LYS A 91 1.96 29.50 4.75
CA LYS A 91 2.29 30.40 5.90
C LYS A 91 3.72 30.87 5.89
N ALA A 92 4.65 30.04 5.42
CA ALA A 92 6.07 30.38 5.30
C ALA A 92 6.40 31.17 4.02
N GLY A 93 5.45 31.33 3.11
CA GLY A 93 5.68 31.98 1.80
C GLY A 93 6.58 31.18 0.85
N THR A 94 6.69 29.86 1.07
CA THR A 94 7.55 28.95 0.28
C THR A 94 6.75 28.08 -0.70
N TYR A 95 5.42 28.15 -0.67
CA TYR A 95 4.58 27.43 -1.61
C TYR A 95 4.54 28.20 -2.95
N GLU A 96 4.91 27.53 -4.01
CA GLU A 96 4.79 28.11 -5.37
C GLU A 96 3.47 27.66 -6.02
N ASP A 97 3.46 26.44 -6.53
CA ASP A 97 2.27 25.76 -7.04
C ASP A 97 2.46 24.23 -6.92
N TYR A 98 1.37 23.49 -7.02
CA TYR A 98 1.38 22.03 -6.82
C TYR A 98 2.30 21.27 -7.80
N THR A 99 2.68 21.86 -8.92
CA THR A 99 3.57 21.21 -9.89
C THR A 99 5.05 21.39 -9.55
N LYS A 100 5.37 22.40 -8.75
CA LYS A 100 6.75 22.77 -8.39
C LYS A 100 7.06 22.48 -6.92
N PHE A 101 6.04 22.56 -6.05
CA PHE A 101 6.23 22.30 -4.64
C PHE A 101 6.63 20.84 -4.41
N ARG A 102 7.72 20.65 -3.65
CA ARG A 102 8.26 19.34 -3.35
C ARG A 102 7.85 18.90 -1.95
N TYR A 103 7.03 17.88 -1.89
CA TYR A 103 6.58 17.30 -0.63
C TYR A 103 7.65 16.40 -0.01
N ILE A 104 7.70 16.33 1.31
CA ILE A 104 8.69 15.54 2.03
C ILE A 104 8.62 14.05 1.66
N PHE A 105 7.43 13.52 1.35
CA PHE A 105 7.25 12.13 0.97
C PHE A 105 7.76 11.79 -0.45
N GLN A 106 8.18 12.78 -1.23
CA GLN A 106 8.87 12.59 -2.51
C GLN A 106 10.38 12.36 -2.34
N GLU A 107 10.91 12.55 -1.13
CA GLU A 107 12.30 12.24 -0.84
C GLU A 107 12.54 10.72 -0.90
N LYS A 108 13.66 10.33 -1.52
CA LYS A 108 13.98 8.91 -1.79
C LYS A 108 13.96 8.03 -0.55
N ASP A 109 14.41 8.56 0.58
CA ASP A 109 14.54 7.83 1.84
C ASP A 109 13.45 8.20 2.85
N TYR A 110 12.34 8.80 2.37
CA TYR A 110 11.23 9.15 3.23
C TYR A 110 10.59 7.93 3.88
N ARG A 111 10.40 8.01 5.19
CA ARG A 111 9.58 7.10 5.98
C ARG A 111 8.72 7.87 6.97
N ASN A 112 7.45 7.49 7.05
CA ASN A 112 6.56 8.02 8.09
C ASN A 112 6.86 7.31 9.42
N LYS A 113 7.75 7.92 10.23
CA LYS A 113 8.20 7.36 11.53
C LYS A 113 7.07 7.15 12.52
N LEU A 114 6.02 7.98 12.48
CA LEU A 114 4.86 7.81 13.36
C LEU A 114 4.05 6.57 12.96
N ARG A 115 3.88 6.35 11.67
CA ARG A 115 3.23 5.15 11.15
C ARG A 115 4.04 3.89 11.46
N ASP A 116 5.36 3.96 11.31
CA ASP A 116 6.27 2.85 11.67
C ASP A 116 6.15 2.48 13.15
N ALA A 117 6.22 3.45 14.05
CA ALA A 117 6.07 3.23 15.48
C ALA A 117 4.71 2.62 15.84
N ALA A 118 3.63 3.13 15.22
CA ALA A 118 2.29 2.60 15.41
C ALA A 118 2.16 1.16 14.89
N PHE A 119 2.82 0.82 13.79
CA PHE A 119 2.84 -0.55 13.26
C PHE A 119 3.60 -1.51 14.18
N ILE A 120 4.73 -1.11 14.73
CA ILE A 120 5.50 -1.91 15.71
C ILE A 120 4.61 -2.27 16.91
N GLU A 121 3.88 -1.31 17.45
CA GLU A 121 2.95 -1.57 18.57
C GLU A 121 1.76 -2.46 18.16
N GLU A 122 1.28 -2.34 16.93
CA GLU A 122 0.22 -3.19 16.42
C GLU A 122 0.68 -4.64 16.26
N VAL A 123 1.86 -4.87 15.72
CA VAL A 123 2.45 -6.21 15.53
C VAL A 123 2.61 -6.96 16.84
N LYS A 124 2.92 -6.29 17.96
CA LYS A 124 2.98 -6.93 19.29
C LYS A 124 1.65 -7.59 19.67
N LYS A 125 0.53 -7.02 19.25
CA LYS A 125 -0.83 -7.52 19.52
C LYS A 125 -1.35 -8.44 18.43
N ARG A 126 -0.90 -8.24 17.20
CA ARG A 126 -1.38 -8.89 15.97
C ARG A 126 -0.20 -9.36 15.11
N PRO A 127 0.62 -10.33 15.57
CA PRO A 127 1.85 -10.73 14.87
C PRO A 127 1.62 -11.30 13.47
N PHE A 128 0.41 -11.79 13.17
CA PHE A 128 0.04 -12.32 11.86
C PHE A 128 0.12 -11.26 10.74
N LEU A 129 0.08 -9.96 11.06
CA LEU A 129 0.23 -8.88 10.09
C LEU A 129 1.57 -8.94 9.33
N LEU A 130 2.62 -9.50 9.95
CA LEU A 130 3.93 -9.66 9.31
C LEU A 130 3.91 -10.58 8.09
N LYS A 131 2.92 -11.47 7.96
CA LYS A 131 2.81 -12.37 6.79
C LYS A 131 2.60 -11.63 5.47
N ALA A 132 1.93 -10.49 5.51
CA ALA A 132 1.64 -9.68 4.33
C ALA A 132 2.49 -8.41 4.25
N ALA A 133 2.93 -7.88 5.40
CA ALA A 133 3.64 -6.62 5.48
C ALA A 133 4.99 -6.65 4.73
N VAL A 134 5.25 -5.60 3.98
CA VAL A 134 6.52 -5.37 3.27
C VAL A 134 7.11 -4.03 3.70
N ASN A 135 8.34 -3.75 3.28
CA ASN A 135 9.02 -2.49 3.63
C ASN A 135 9.03 -2.22 5.14
N LEU A 136 9.37 -3.26 5.92
CA LEU A 136 9.30 -3.25 7.38
C LEU A 136 10.25 -2.22 8.00
N PRO A 137 9.87 -1.61 9.15
CA PRO A 137 10.80 -0.91 10.04
C PRO A 137 11.98 -1.81 10.42
N GLU A 138 13.16 -1.22 10.67
CA GLU A 138 14.38 -1.97 11.00
C GLU A 138 14.17 -2.92 12.20
N GLU A 139 13.45 -2.47 13.21
CA GLU A 139 13.14 -3.21 14.43
C GLU A 139 12.39 -4.53 14.17
N LEU A 140 11.59 -4.56 13.09
CA LEU A 140 10.79 -5.74 12.73
C LEU A 140 11.45 -6.66 11.70
N LYS A 141 12.51 -6.24 11.02
CA LYS A 141 13.18 -7.04 9.99
C LYS A 141 13.70 -8.37 10.54
N ASN A 142 14.25 -8.35 11.75
CA ASN A 142 14.78 -9.56 12.42
C ASN A 142 13.67 -10.49 12.95
N THR A 143 12.46 -9.97 13.14
CA THR A 143 11.30 -10.76 13.63
C THR A 143 10.63 -11.51 12.49
N ALA A 144 10.59 -10.92 11.29
CA ALA A 144 9.99 -11.53 10.11
C ALA A 144 10.86 -12.66 9.49
N ALA A 145 12.14 -12.77 9.86
CA ALA A 145 13.08 -13.79 9.36
C ALA A 145 13.06 -15.10 10.16
N ARG A 146 12.24 -15.19 11.21
CA ARG A 146 12.03 -16.39 12.05
C ARG A 146 10.67 -17.02 11.75
#